data_7511473b6e2e372b682c31b06a199137
#
_entry.id   7511473b6e2e372b682c31b06a199137
#
_cell.length_a   1.000
_cell.length_b   1.000
_cell.length_c   1.000
_cell.angle_alpha   90.00
_cell.angle_beta   90.00
_cell.angle_gamma   90.00
#
_symmetry.space_group_name_H-M   'P 1'
#
loop_
_entity.id
_entity.type
_entity.pdbx_description
1 polymer ?
#
loop_
_entity_poly.entity_id
_entity_poly.type
_entity_poly.pdbx_seq_one_letter_code
_entity_poly.pdbx_strand_id
1 'polypeptide(L)'
;VCGFDGEIEIVEHDGKLIWRCPKCGNMIFPRINPSVIVAVTHGDYLLLTKYANRPGAQRTALVAGFTEFAESFEQTVHREVMEEVGLKVKDLRYYRCQPWGISGNIMMGYWCRLDGDDDTIHLDNFELADGAWVSREELRENYTGNGIALTSEMIAEFAAGRDPYSLEKNK
;
A
#
# COMPACT_ATOMS: atom_id res chain seq x y z
N VAL A 1 14.91 0.60 -29.47
CA VAL A 1 14.93 2.03 -29.16
C VAL A 1 15.57 2.75 -30.32
N CYS A 2 14.86 3.71 -30.96
CA CYS A 2 15.33 4.37 -32.19
C CYS A 2 16.19 5.64 -31.93
N GLY A 3 16.50 5.95 -30.66
CA GLY A 3 17.29 7.14 -30.28
C GLY A 3 16.59 8.48 -30.55
N PHE A 4 15.26 8.48 -30.66
CA PHE A 4 14.48 9.71 -30.75
C PHE A 4 14.34 10.35 -29.37
N ASP A 5 14.68 11.63 -29.27
CA ASP A 5 14.66 12.46 -28.05
C ASP A 5 13.58 13.56 -28.07
N GLY A 6 12.70 13.55 -29.07
CA GLY A 6 11.58 14.48 -29.19
C GLY A 6 10.32 14.06 -28.44
N GLU A 7 9.27 14.85 -28.57
CA GLU A 7 7.98 14.59 -27.95
C GLU A 7 7.32 13.32 -28.52
N ILE A 8 6.67 12.57 -27.64
CA ILE A 8 5.91 11.37 -27.97
C ILE A 8 4.45 11.77 -28.18
N GLU A 9 3.81 11.20 -29.19
CA GLU A 9 2.39 11.40 -29.46
C GLU A 9 1.54 10.49 -28.61
N ILE A 10 0.43 11.01 -28.07
CA ILE A 10 -0.64 10.20 -27.51
C ILE A 10 -1.62 9.89 -28.63
N VAL A 11 -1.81 8.62 -28.92
CA VAL A 11 -2.72 8.14 -29.98
C VAL A 11 -3.70 7.13 -29.43
N GLU A 12 -4.88 7.07 -30.04
CA GLU A 12 -5.84 5.99 -29.79
C GLU A 12 -5.50 4.79 -30.67
N HIS A 13 -5.43 3.61 -30.08
CA HIS A 13 -5.22 2.34 -30.75
C HIS A 13 -6.10 1.28 -30.08
N ASP A 14 -7.01 0.69 -30.84
CA ASP A 14 -7.98 -0.31 -30.37
C ASP A 14 -8.76 0.14 -29.11
N GLY A 15 -9.21 1.41 -29.11
CA GLY A 15 -9.96 1.99 -27.99
C GLY A 15 -9.11 2.30 -26.73
N LYS A 16 -7.78 2.28 -26.84
CA LYS A 16 -6.84 2.57 -25.75
C LYS A 16 -5.95 3.74 -26.11
N LEU A 17 -5.66 4.59 -25.15
CA LEU A 17 -4.64 5.62 -25.27
C LEU A 17 -3.28 5.01 -25.05
N ILE A 18 -2.40 5.14 -26.03
CA ILE A 18 -1.00 4.69 -26.00
C ILE A 18 -0.08 5.81 -26.45
N TRP A 19 1.18 5.68 -26.11
CA TRP A 19 2.22 6.56 -26.64
C TRP A 19 2.84 5.98 -27.90
N ARG A 20 3.07 6.83 -28.87
CA ARG A 20 3.71 6.46 -30.15
C ARG A 20 4.88 7.36 -30.43
N CYS A 21 6.01 6.76 -30.84
CA CYS A 21 7.14 7.51 -31.36
C CYS A 21 6.82 7.99 -32.79
N PRO A 22 6.82 9.32 -33.06
CA PRO A 22 6.48 9.83 -34.40
C PRO A 22 7.54 9.48 -35.43
N LYS A 23 8.78 9.20 -35.03
CA LYS A 23 9.88 8.88 -35.95
C LYS A 23 9.86 7.44 -36.43
N CYS A 24 9.61 6.47 -35.59
CA CYS A 24 9.69 5.04 -35.94
C CYS A 24 8.38 4.28 -35.79
N GLY A 25 7.30 4.93 -35.34
CA GLY A 25 6.00 4.31 -35.10
C GLY A 25 5.92 3.36 -33.91
N ASN A 26 7.01 3.20 -33.14
CA ASN A 26 7.01 2.30 -31.98
C ASN A 26 5.96 2.70 -30.96
N MET A 27 5.13 1.73 -30.57
CA MET A 27 4.09 1.91 -29.57
C MET A 27 4.65 1.61 -28.18
N ILE A 28 4.33 2.49 -27.22
CA ILE A 28 4.77 2.40 -25.83
C ILE A 28 3.53 2.35 -24.96
N PHE A 29 3.36 1.24 -24.25
CA PHE A 29 2.29 1.09 -23.29
C PHE A 29 2.74 1.62 -21.92
N PRO A 30 1.87 2.35 -21.20
CA PRO A 30 2.19 2.80 -19.85
C PRO A 30 2.57 1.61 -18.96
N ARG A 31 3.65 1.75 -18.20
CA ARG A 31 3.97 0.79 -17.16
C ARG A 31 3.02 1.00 -15.98
N ILE A 32 2.48 -0.08 -15.46
CA ILE A 32 1.72 -0.11 -14.22
C ILE A 32 2.53 -0.94 -13.24
N ASN A 33 2.90 -0.32 -12.11
CA ASN A 33 3.70 -0.97 -11.08
C ASN A 33 2.76 -1.54 -10.01
N PRO A 34 2.70 -2.86 -9.84
CA PRO A 34 1.92 -3.47 -8.78
C PRO A 34 2.56 -3.20 -7.41
N SER A 35 1.72 -2.93 -6.41
CA SER A 35 2.14 -2.68 -5.04
C SER A 35 1.07 -3.12 -4.05
N VAL A 36 1.46 -3.30 -2.79
CA VAL A 36 0.55 -3.63 -1.70
C VAL A 36 0.45 -2.49 -0.71
N ILE A 37 -0.69 -2.40 -0.02
CA ILE A 37 -0.89 -1.64 1.21
C ILE A 37 -1.44 -2.61 2.23
N VAL A 38 -0.79 -2.68 3.41
CA VAL A 38 -1.02 -3.73 4.39
C VAL A 38 -1.44 -3.16 5.73
N ALA A 39 -2.66 -3.44 6.15
CA ALA A 39 -3.16 -3.14 7.47
C ALA A 39 -2.90 -4.34 8.40
N VAL A 40 -1.85 -4.27 9.19
CA VAL A 40 -1.49 -5.30 10.19
C VAL A 40 -2.24 -5.03 11.48
N THR A 41 -3.01 -6.01 11.94
CA THR A 41 -3.81 -5.91 13.17
C THR A 41 -3.32 -6.85 14.26
N HIS A 42 -3.40 -6.41 15.51
CA HIS A 42 -3.19 -7.22 16.70
C HIS A 42 -4.33 -6.92 17.71
N GLY A 43 -5.36 -7.76 17.70
CA GLY A 43 -6.57 -7.49 18.48
C GLY A 43 -7.26 -6.19 18.08
N ASP A 44 -7.34 -5.25 19.02
CA ASP A 44 -7.91 -3.92 18.81
C ASP A 44 -6.86 -2.85 18.51
N TYR A 45 -5.67 -3.28 18.04
CA TYR A 45 -4.59 -2.40 17.62
C TYR A 45 -4.32 -2.54 16.12
N LEU A 46 -3.97 -1.43 15.49
CA LEU A 46 -3.51 -1.33 14.10
C LEU A 46 -2.08 -0.81 14.09
N LEU A 47 -1.21 -1.46 13.33
CA LEU A 47 0.14 -0.98 13.11
C LEU A 47 0.11 0.24 12.18
N LEU A 48 0.65 1.35 12.65
CA LEU A 48 0.86 2.57 11.88
C LEU A 48 2.34 2.89 11.77
N THR A 49 2.76 3.37 10.61
CA THR A 49 4.14 3.75 10.32
C THR A 49 4.24 5.22 9.91
N LYS A 50 5.46 5.78 9.97
CA LYS A 50 5.78 7.13 9.48
C LYS A 50 7.03 7.09 8.63
N TYR A 51 7.01 7.70 7.46
CA TYR A 51 8.17 7.78 6.58
C TYR A 51 9.23 8.74 7.08
N ALA A 52 10.52 8.32 7.01
CA ALA A 52 11.68 9.07 7.51
C ALA A 52 11.96 10.36 6.71
N ASN A 53 11.80 10.34 5.40
CA ASN A 53 12.38 11.33 4.48
C ASN A 53 11.34 12.17 3.71
N ARG A 54 10.16 12.44 4.26
CA ARG A 54 9.17 13.33 3.63
C ARG A 54 8.99 14.59 4.46
N PRO A 55 9.64 15.73 4.09
CA PRO A 55 9.45 17.01 4.77
C PRO A 55 7.96 17.39 4.81
N GLY A 56 7.44 17.68 5.99
CA GLY A 56 6.04 18.05 6.21
C GLY A 56 5.07 16.89 6.33
N ALA A 57 5.54 15.65 6.26
CA ALA A 57 4.70 14.46 6.36
C ALA A 57 4.84 13.77 7.72
N GLN A 58 4.18 14.31 8.73
CA GLN A 58 3.70 13.47 9.85
C GLN A 58 2.54 12.58 9.35
N ARG A 59 2.68 12.01 8.15
CA ARG A 59 1.61 11.19 7.59
C ARG A 59 1.72 9.80 8.18
N THR A 60 0.76 9.49 8.98
CA THR A 60 0.45 8.13 9.40
C THR A 60 0.22 7.27 8.16
N ALA A 61 1.00 6.22 8.02
CA ALA A 61 0.96 5.30 6.90
C ALA A 61 0.68 3.86 7.38
N LEU A 62 0.32 3.01 6.45
CA LEU A 62 0.36 1.55 6.60
C LEU A 62 1.63 1.05 5.90
N VAL A 63 2.09 -0.16 6.22
CA VAL A 63 3.15 -0.85 5.48
C VAL A 63 2.77 -0.91 4.00
N ALA A 64 3.70 -0.59 3.11
CA ALA A 64 3.42 -0.56 1.68
C ALA A 64 4.70 -0.73 0.85
N GLY A 65 4.65 -1.59 -0.15
CA GLY A 65 5.78 -1.77 -1.05
C GLY A 65 5.41 -2.33 -2.41
N PHE A 66 6.39 -2.37 -3.29
CA PHE A 66 6.24 -2.88 -4.64
C PHE A 66 6.36 -4.40 -4.69
N THR A 67 5.55 -5.01 -5.55
CA THR A 67 5.71 -6.43 -5.88
C THR A 67 6.98 -6.61 -6.70
N GLU A 68 7.81 -7.54 -6.30
CA GLU A 68 9.03 -7.91 -6.99
C GLU A 68 8.80 -8.94 -8.09
N PHE A 69 9.84 -9.19 -8.90
CA PHE A 69 9.76 -10.17 -9.98
C PHE A 69 9.41 -11.57 -9.45
N ALA A 70 8.40 -12.18 -10.05
CA ALA A 70 7.89 -13.51 -9.71
C ALA A 70 7.24 -13.66 -8.31
N GLU A 71 6.93 -12.56 -7.63
CA GLU A 71 6.12 -12.60 -6.40
C GLU A 71 4.62 -12.59 -6.69
N SER A 72 3.84 -13.26 -5.85
CA SER A 72 2.41 -12.98 -5.67
C SER A 72 2.21 -11.80 -4.71
N PHE A 73 1.03 -11.19 -4.71
CA PHE A 73 0.73 -10.11 -3.75
C PHE A 73 0.81 -10.58 -2.30
N GLU A 74 0.41 -11.82 -2.03
CA GLU A 74 0.51 -12.41 -0.68
C GLU A 74 1.97 -12.57 -0.25
N GLN A 75 2.87 -12.96 -1.16
CA GLN A 75 4.31 -13.02 -0.90
C GLN A 75 4.88 -11.63 -0.65
N THR A 76 4.48 -10.63 -1.46
CA THR A 76 4.85 -9.23 -1.25
C THR A 76 4.41 -8.75 0.14
N VAL A 77 3.17 -9.05 0.57
CA VAL A 77 2.69 -8.70 1.92
C VAL A 77 3.61 -9.25 3.00
N HIS A 78 3.96 -10.53 2.93
CA HIS A 78 4.83 -11.15 3.94
C HIS A 78 6.23 -10.56 3.94
N ARG A 79 6.81 -10.29 2.76
CA ARG A 79 8.14 -9.71 2.62
C ARG A 79 8.17 -8.28 3.14
N GLU A 80 7.28 -7.41 2.67
CA GLU A 80 7.26 -5.99 3.06
C GLU A 80 7.03 -5.80 4.57
N VAL A 81 6.12 -6.57 5.17
CA VAL A 81 5.91 -6.50 6.62
C VAL A 81 7.15 -6.99 7.39
N MET A 82 7.83 -8.01 6.89
CA MET A 82 9.06 -8.48 7.52
C MET A 82 10.21 -7.48 7.36
N GLU A 83 10.37 -6.89 6.17
CA GLU A 83 11.46 -5.96 5.87
C GLU A 83 11.29 -4.62 6.59
N GLU A 84 10.09 -4.02 6.53
CA GLU A 84 9.85 -2.69 7.10
C GLU A 84 9.73 -2.68 8.62
N VAL A 85 9.11 -3.71 9.21
CA VAL A 85 8.73 -3.71 10.65
C VAL A 85 9.12 -4.97 11.42
N GLY A 86 9.73 -5.96 10.78
CA GLY A 86 10.26 -7.19 11.41
C GLY A 86 9.18 -8.15 11.92
N LEU A 87 7.94 -8.02 11.49
CA LEU A 87 6.81 -8.81 11.98
C LEU A 87 6.43 -9.95 11.03
N LYS A 88 5.93 -11.05 11.60
CA LYS A 88 5.26 -12.12 10.85
C LYS A 88 3.77 -11.92 10.87
N VAL A 89 3.11 -12.22 9.74
CA VAL A 89 1.67 -12.04 9.60
C VAL A 89 0.98 -13.28 9.06
N LYS A 90 -0.31 -13.40 9.35
CA LYS A 90 -1.20 -14.49 8.92
C LYS A 90 -2.60 -13.98 8.59
N ASP A 91 -3.46 -14.89 8.13
CA ASP A 91 -4.88 -14.61 7.84
C ASP A 91 -5.08 -13.47 6.85
N LEU A 92 -4.28 -13.43 5.77
CA LEU A 92 -4.37 -12.39 4.77
C LEU A 92 -5.77 -12.33 4.14
N ARG A 93 -6.34 -11.13 4.08
CA ARG A 93 -7.64 -10.85 3.46
C ARG A 93 -7.50 -9.70 2.48
N TYR A 94 -7.69 -9.99 1.20
CA TYR A 94 -7.78 -8.93 0.19
C TYR A 94 -8.96 -8.01 0.51
N TYR A 95 -8.72 -6.71 0.42
CA TYR A 95 -9.73 -5.68 0.65
C TYR A 95 -10.25 -5.12 -0.67
N ARG A 96 -9.43 -4.35 -1.34
CA ARG A 96 -9.72 -3.77 -2.66
C ARG A 96 -8.45 -3.25 -3.32
N CYS A 97 -8.52 -2.90 -4.59
CA CYS A 97 -7.42 -2.20 -5.26
C CYS A 97 -7.76 -0.74 -5.53
N GLN A 98 -6.72 0.08 -5.61
CA GLN A 98 -6.82 1.48 -6.01
C GLN A 98 -5.72 1.81 -7.02
N PRO A 99 -6.09 2.29 -8.24
CA PRO A 99 -5.12 2.88 -9.14
C PRO A 99 -4.55 4.18 -8.54
N TRP A 100 -3.24 4.34 -8.60
CA TRP A 100 -2.55 5.54 -8.15
C TRP A 100 -1.80 6.19 -9.30
N GLY A 101 -2.49 7.08 -10.03
CA GLY A 101 -2.03 7.64 -11.29
C GLY A 101 -0.77 8.52 -11.18
N ILE A 102 -0.49 9.09 -9.99
CA ILE A 102 0.65 9.99 -9.77
C ILE A 102 2.00 9.28 -10.00
N SER A 103 2.11 8.01 -9.61
CA SER A 103 3.32 7.20 -9.76
C SER A 103 3.13 5.96 -10.65
N GLY A 104 1.97 5.85 -11.33
CA GLY A 104 1.69 4.71 -12.21
C GLY A 104 1.55 3.38 -11.47
N ASN A 105 1.07 3.39 -10.24
CA ASN A 105 0.89 2.19 -9.42
C ASN A 105 -0.54 1.69 -9.45
N ILE A 106 -0.68 0.38 -9.24
CA ILE A 106 -1.93 -0.23 -8.80
C ILE A 106 -1.68 -0.83 -7.41
N MET A 107 -2.41 -0.31 -6.41
CA MET A 107 -2.21 -0.68 -5.01
C MET A 107 -3.27 -1.69 -4.58
N MET A 108 -2.83 -2.83 -4.06
CA MET A 108 -3.68 -3.91 -3.55
C MET A 108 -3.73 -3.82 -2.03
N GLY A 109 -4.89 -3.50 -1.47
CA GLY A 109 -5.11 -3.43 -0.02
C GLY A 109 -5.31 -4.80 0.59
N TYR A 110 -4.53 -5.11 1.62
CA TYR A 110 -4.64 -6.34 2.39
C TYR A 110 -4.79 -6.06 3.87
N TRP A 111 -5.69 -6.80 4.50
CA TRP A 111 -5.75 -6.96 5.94
C TRP A 111 -4.95 -8.19 6.32
N CYS A 112 -4.24 -8.15 7.44
CA CYS A 112 -3.61 -9.32 8.04
C CYS A 112 -3.57 -9.20 9.56
N ARG A 113 -3.33 -10.32 10.23
CA ARG A 113 -3.11 -10.39 11.67
C ARG A 113 -1.64 -10.61 11.95
N LEU A 114 -1.16 -10.10 13.07
CA LEU A 114 0.11 -10.52 13.64
C LEU A 114 0.11 -12.05 13.85
N ASP A 115 1.20 -12.71 13.48
CA ASP A 115 1.39 -14.14 13.71
C ASP A 115 2.29 -14.38 14.93
N GLY A 116 1.69 -14.86 16.01
CA GLY A 116 2.35 -15.02 17.31
C GLY A 116 2.01 -13.92 18.31
N ASP A 117 2.79 -13.90 19.41
CA ASP A 117 2.61 -12.97 20.53
C ASP A 117 3.68 -11.87 20.59
N ASP A 118 4.72 -11.98 19.75
CA ASP A 118 5.79 -10.97 19.67
C ASP A 118 5.35 -9.84 18.74
N ASP A 119 4.98 -8.73 19.34
CA ASP A 119 4.54 -7.51 18.67
C ASP A 119 5.64 -6.42 18.60
N THR A 120 6.89 -6.81 18.89
CA THR A 120 8.04 -5.90 18.89
C THR A 120 8.34 -5.43 17.47
N ILE A 121 8.26 -4.10 17.25
CA ILE A 121 8.51 -3.49 15.95
C ILE A 121 10.01 -3.26 15.77
N HIS A 122 10.56 -3.81 14.69
CA HIS A 122 11.95 -3.61 14.27
C HIS A 122 11.98 -2.86 12.95
N LEU A 123 12.17 -1.54 13.02
CA LEU A 123 12.23 -0.69 11.83
C LEU A 123 13.52 -0.90 11.05
N ASP A 124 13.45 -0.85 9.73
CA ASP A 124 14.64 -0.90 8.87
C ASP A 124 15.49 0.37 8.93
N ASN A 125 14.97 1.47 9.51
CA ASN A 125 15.59 2.80 9.67
C ASN A 125 15.98 3.53 8.37
N PHE A 126 15.66 3.00 7.20
CA PHE A 126 15.90 3.66 5.91
C PHE A 126 14.64 4.35 5.38
N GLU A 127 13.53 3.64 5.36
CA GLU A 127 12.27 4.14 4.83
C GLU A 127 11.34 4.68 5.91
N LEU A 128 11.33 4.04 7.07
CA LEU A 128 10.47 4.39 8.19
C LEU A 128 11.23 5.08 9.32
N ALA A 129 10.65 6.17 9.82
CA ALA A 129 11.15 6.90 10.99
C ALA A 129 10.53 6.41 12.30
N ASP A 130 9.33 5.83 12.24
CA ASP A 130 8.55 5.47 13.42
C ASP A 130 7.52 4.39 13.06
N GLY A 131 7.19 3.55 14.03
CA GLY A 131 6.13 2.54 13.92
C GLY A 131 5.51 2.31 15.29
N ALA A 132 4.19 2.28 15.36
CA ALA A 132 3.46 2.10 16.61
C ALA A 132 2.17 1.30 16.43
N TRP A 133 1.84 0.53 17.44
CA TRP A 133 0.52 -0.06 17.60
C TRP A 133 -0.43 0.99 18.17
N VAL A 134 -1.44 1.38 17.40
CA VAL A 134 -2.42 2.41 17.77
C VAL A 134 -3.77 1.74 18.01
N SER A 135 -4.38 2.03 19.15
CA SER A 135 -5.66 1.43 19.49
C SER A 135 -6.80 1.94 18.59
N ARG A 136 -7.80 1.10 18.39
CA ARG A 136 -9.03 1.45 17.68
C ARG A 136 -9.71 2.69 18.27
N GLU A 137 -9.70 2.81 19.60
CA GLU A 137 -10.30 3.95 20.32
C GLU A 137 -9.54 5.24 20.01
N GLU A 138 -8.22 5.21 20.11
CA GLU A 138 -7.37 6.36 19.77
C GLU A 138 -7.55 6.79 18.31
N LEU A 139 -7.64 5.85 17.36
CA LEU A 139 -7.92 6.16 15.97
C LEU A 139 -9.30 6.78 15.76
N ARG A 140 -10.29 6.31 16.47
CA ARG A 140 -11.66 6.87 16.39
C ARG A 140 -11.70 8.32 16.84
N GLU A 141 -10.93 8.68 17.87
CA GLU A 141 -10.92 10.02 18.45
C GLU A 141 -10.04 10.99 17.67
N ASN A 142 -8.89 10.53 17.18
CA ASN A 142 -7.81 11.42 16.73
C ASN A 142 -7.50 11.33 15.24
N TYR A 143 -7.96 10.28 14.52
CA TYR A 143 -7.62 10.13 13.13
C TYR A 143 -8.51 10.98 12.21
N THR A 144 -7.90 11.95 11.54
CA THR A 144 -8.57 12.87 10.61
C THR A 144 -8.12 12.64 9.15
N GLY A 145 -8.12 11.40 8.72
CA GLY A 145 -7.75 11.05 7.34
C GLY A 145 -8.66 11.70 6.28
N ASN A 146 -8.10 11.99 5.11
CA ASN A 146 -8.82 12.64 4.01
C ASN A 146 -9.74 11.71 3.19
N GLY A 147 -9.75 10.41 3.49
CA GLY A 147 -10.62 9.41 2.83
C GLY A 147 -10.35 9.15 1.34
N ILE A 148 -9.38 9.82 0.72
CA ILE A 148 -9.10 9.70 -0.72
C ILE A 148 -8.15 8.53 -1.02
N ALA A 149 -7.14 8.35 -0.18
CA ALA A 149 -6.15 7.28 -0.33
C ALA A 149 -6.64 5.98 0.33
N LEU A 150 -6.33 4.85 -0.29
CA LEU A 150 -6.63 3.51 0.23
C LEU A 150 -6.14 3.32 1.68
N THR A 151 -4.95 3.84 2.01
CA THR A 151 -4.42 3.89 3.38
C THR A 151 -5.40 4.56 4.34
N SER A 152 -5.88 5.76 3.99
CA SER A 152 -6.81 6.51 4.85
C SER A 152 -8.14 5.81 5.02
N GLU A 153 -8.63 5.17 3.96
CA GLU A 153 -9.86 4.38 4.01
C GLU A 153 -9.71 3.19 4.94
N MET A 154 -8.63 2.40 4.80
CA MET A 154 -8.42 1.22 5.64
C MET A 154 -8.27 1.58 7.12
N ILE A 155 -7.57 2.67 7.46
CA ILE A 155 -7.47 3.15 8.83
C ILE A 155 -8.86 3.54 9.38
N ALA A 156 -9.67 4.24 8.60
CA ALA A 156 -11.02 4.62 8.98
C ALA A 156 -11.95 3.40 9.16
N GLU A 157 -11.84 2.39 8.29
CA GLU A 157 -12.57 1.13 8.41
C GLU A 157 -12.21 0.37 9.69
N PHE A 158 -10.91 0.32 10.03
CA PHE A 158 -10.47 -0.27 11.30
C PHE A 158 -11.03 0.50 12.49
N ALA A 159 -10.88 1.82 12.54
CA ALA A 159 -11.40 2.66 13.61
C ALA A 159 -12.92 2.47 13.83
N ALA A 160 -13.67 2.28 12.75
CA ALA A 160 -15.11 2.03 12.79
C ALA A 160 -15.52 0.58 13.13
N GLY A 161 -14.57 -0.34 13.31
CA GLY A 161 -14.85 -1.76 13.59
C GLY A 161 -15.41 -2.52 12.38
N ARG A 162 -15.12 -2.06 11.16
CA ARG A 162 -15.57 -2.70 9.91
C ARG A 162 -14.47 -3.51 9.21
N ASP A 163 -13.32 -3.70 9.86
CA ASP A 163 -12.31 -4.63 9.40
C ASP A 163 -12.83 -6.09 9.45
N PRO A 164 -12.30 -7.00 8.60
CA PRO A 164 -12.84 -8.34 8.46
C PRO A 164 -12.83 -9.16 9.75
N TYR A 165 -11.87 -8.91 10.64
CA TYR A 165 -11.72 -9.68 11.88
C TYR A 165 -12.67 -9.22 12.98
N SER A 166 -13.04 -7.94 13.01
CA SER A 166 -14.07 -7.42 13.91
C SER A 166 -15.45 -7.92 13.50
N LEU A 167 -15.72 -8.05 12.20
CA LEU A 167 -16.99 -8.57 11.69
C LEU A 167 -17.16 -10.08 11.97
N GLU A 168 -16.08 -10.85 12.05
CA GLU A 168 -16.11 -12.26 12.42
C GLU A 168 -16.45 -12.49 13.89
N LYS A 169 -16.02 -11.59 14.80
CA LYS A 169 -16.33 -11.68 16.25
C LYS A 169 -17.82 -11.44 16.57
N ASN A 170 -18.54 -10.79 15.66
CA ASN A 170 -19.94 -10.40 15.85
C ASN A 170 -20.94 -11.37 15.17
N LYS A 171 -20.48 -12.50 14.66
CA LYS A 171 -21.28 -13.60 14.11
C LYS A 171 -21.37 -14.78 15.10
#